data_9480e519a134d916ccb1131e61c55a78
#
_entry.id   9480e519a134d916ccb1131e61c55a78
#
_cell.length_a   1.000
_cell.length_b   1.000
_cell.length_c   1.000
_cell.angle_alpha   90.00
_cell.angle_beta   90.00
_cell.angle_gamma   90.00
#
_symmetry.space_group_name_H-M   'P 1'
#
loop_
_entity.id
_entity.type
_entity.pdbx_description
1 polymer ?
#
loop_
_entity_poly.entity_id
_entity_poly.type
_entity_poly.pdbx_seq_one_letter_code
_entity_poly.pdbx_strand_id
1 'polypeptide(L)'
;MEIVNTEDMRKMDAEAIHEYGIPGIILMEHAAMAVMDYIREHVAKDSRIMILCGPGNNGGDGFALARLMVEEGYSHVRIHCSVPYDRMSHDEAVYARIAESYGIEIMRTQDMEMIKPALDEAQVVVDALFGTGLSRDIEGFYDVLILYLNLLNKHVISIDIASGVNGDTGSIMNCAVQSDVTITFECLKRGQLLYPGSSYCKDIIVKNITLPKAVKANIEHSIHLLDEDTVRAFLPKRDAHSHKGSFGRVMMVGGSSYMHGAITLAAKAALQSGTGTLTLFLPDCISEIISMKLEESMLLPAPSMNGSFSMISVDLLKRNLNAYDMITIGNGMGRGEVTQAMVRAVLESDRPCLLDGDALYEAGKLMELLHRPAVTILTPHPKEMSYLCGCSVKEVLKDPLQCAMEFVKRYENTVLVLKDQHTIICRKDDMYMNTAGNHALAKGGSGDVLCGILTGLYTQGKEALQAAPAAVYVHACAADELIQRMDAYSIQPGDLIAVLSDTYGKLKR
;
A
#
# COMPACT_ATOMS: atom_id res chain seq x y z
N MET A 1 -2.71 -9.83 8.04
CA MET A 1 -1.30 -10.25 7.72
C MET A 1 -0.37 -9.10 8.07
N GLU A 2 0.86 -9.40 8.58
CA GLU A 2 1.80 -8.38 9.02
C GLU A 2 2.82 -8.06 7.93
N ILE A 3 3.20 -6.79 7.84
CA ILE A 3 4.27 -6.28 6.99
C ILE A 3 5.39 -5.82 7.93
N VAL A 4 6.59 -6.36 7.74
CA VAL A 4 7.72 -6.14 8.64
C VAL A 4 8.90 -5.48 7.92
N ASN A 5 9.82 -4.92 8.70
CA ASN A 5 11.13 -4.52 8.19
C ASN A 5 12.09 -5.72 8.20
N THR A 6 13.26 -5.55 7.57
CA THR A 6 14.26 -6.62 7.48
C THR A 6 14.91 -6.94 8.83
N GLU A 7 14.97 -5.99 9.75
CA GLU A 7 15.50 -6.19 11.09
C GLU A 7 14.56 -7.07 11.93
N ASP A 8 13.25 -6.80 11.89
CA ASP A 8 12.25 -7.61 12.60
C ASP A 8 12.22 -9.04 12.05
N MET A 9 12.35 -9.22 10.72
CA MET A 9 12.45 -10.55 10.12
C MET A 9 13.67 -11.32 10.65
N ARG A 10 14.85 -10.67 10.70
CA ARG A 10 16.07 -11.28 11.27
C ARG A 10 15.93 -11.60 12.76
N LYS A 11 15.25 -10.75 13.54
CA LYS A 11 14.97 -11.02 14.95
C LYS A 11 14.08 -12.26 15.11
N MET A 12 13.05 -12.39 14.28
CA MET A 12 12.18 -13.57 14.27
C MET A 12 12.96 -14.87 13.98
N ASP A 13 13.82 -14.86 12.95
CA ASP A 13 14.66 -15.99 12.62
C ASP A 13 15.64 -16.32 13.78
N ALA A 14 16.28 -15.31 14.35
CA ALA A 14 17.20 -15.47 15.47
C ALA A 14 16.49 -16.01 16.71
N GLU A 15 15.31 -15.52 17.06
CA GLU A 15 14.50 -16.00 18.18
C GLU A 15 14.09 -17.47 17.95
N ALA A 16 13.65 -17.83 16.75
CA ALA A 16 13.32 -19.20 16.40
C ALA A 16 14.51 -20.15 16.56
N ILE A 17 15.71 -19.70 16.16
CA ILE A 17 16.94 -20.50 16.24
C ILE A 17 17.44 -20.59 17.69
N HIS A 18 17.53 -19.48 18.40
CA HIS A 18 18.22 -19.43 19.70
C HIS A 18 17.31 -19.74 20.89
N GLU A 19 16.05 -19.28 20.87
CA GLU A 19 15.12 -19.49 21.98
C GLU A 19 14.31 -20.80 21.83
N TYR A 20 13.87 -21.09 20.60
CA TYR A 20 13.09 -22.30 20.33
C TYR A 20 13.94 -23.48 19.85
N GLY A 21 15.23 -23.28 19.58
CA GLY A 21 16.17 -24.33 19.18
C GLY A 21 15.89 -24.93 17.81
N ILE A 22 15.24 -24.20 16.90
CA ILE A 22 14.97 -24.65 15.52
C ILE A 22 16.22 -24.37 14.68
N PRO A 23 16.97 -25.37 14.21
CA PRO A 23 18.16 -25.13 13.41
C PRO A 23 17.85 -24.36 12.11
N GLY A 24 18.71 -23.41 11.71
CA GLY A 24 18.53 -22.60 10.50
C GLY A 24 18.35 -23.44 9.22
N ILE A 25 19.05 -24.57 9.16
CA ILE A 25 18.95 -25.52 8.04
C ILE A 25 17.52 -26.11 7.88
N ILE A 26 16.75 -26.22 8.96
CA ILE A 26 15.34 -26.66 8.89
C ILE A 26 14.47 -25.53 8.30
N LEU A 27 14.70 -24.27 8.70
CA LEU A 27 13.98 -23.14 8.13
C LEU A 27 14.28 -23.01 6.63
N MET A 28 15.52 -23.21 6.22
CA MET A 28 15.95 -23.23 4.82
C MET A 28 15.27 -24.37 4.01
N GLU A 29 15.16 -25.56 4.58
CA GLU A 29 14.42 -26.66 3.96
C GLU A 29 12.94 -26.31 3.77
N HIS A 30 12.30 -25.71 4.80
CA HIS A 30 10.90 -25.29 4.70
C HIS A 30 10.69 -24.18 3.69
N ALA A 31 11.65 -23.25 3.57
CA ALA A 31 11.62 -22.21 2.53
C ALA A 31 11.69 -22.83 1.14
N ALA A 32 12.62 -23.75 0.91
CA ALA A 32 12.73 -24.48 -0.35
C ALA A 32 11.45 -25.30 -0.67
N MET A 33 10.87 -25.98 0.34
CA MET A 33 9.60 -26.71 0.16
C MET A 33 8.45 -25.76 -0.22
N ALA A 34 8.39 -24.59 0.39
CA ALA A 34 7.36 -23.59 0.09
C ALA A 34 7.45 -23.06 -1.36
N VAL A 35 8.67 -22.90 -1.88
CA VAL A 35 8.90 -22.56 -3.29
C VAL A 35 8.56 -23.75 -4.19
N MET A 36 8.92 -24.97 -3.76
CA MET A 36 8.61 -26.20 -4.51
C MET A 36 7.12 -26.41 -4.68
N ASP A 37 6.30 -26.04 -3.69
CA ASP A 37 4.83 -26.12 -3.79
C ASP A 37 4.29 -25.29 -4.99
N TYR A 38 4.80 -24.08 -5.17
CA TYR A 38 4.45 -23.27 -6.34
C TYR A 38 4.92 -23.88 -7.65
N ILE A 39 6.16 -24.40 -7.66
CA ILE A 39 6.75 -24.99 -8.85
C ILE A 39 5.97 -26.23 -9.33
N ARG A 40 5.50 -27.08 -8.40
CA ARG A 40 4.66 -28.26 -8.75
C ARG A 40 3.41 -27.91 -9.52
N GLU A 41 2.81 -26.77 -9.19
CA GLU A 41 1.54 -26.34 -9.77
C GLU A 41 1.71 -25.59 -11.10
N HIS A 42 2.88 -24.93 -11.31
CA HIS A 42 3.03 -23.96 -12.38
C HIS A 42 4.17 -24.28 -13.37
N VAL A 43 5.06 -25.21 -13.06
CA VAL A 43 6.24 -25.52 -13.88
C VAL A 43 6.23 -26.99 -14.31
N ALA A 44 6.28 -27.25 -15.59
CA ALA A 44 6.33 -28.63 -16.13
C ALA A 44 7.67 -29.31 -15.79
N LYS A 45 7.66 -30.62 -15.53
CA LYS A 45 8.84 -31.39 -15.10
C LYS A 45 9.95 -31.49 -16.14
N ASP A 46 9.63 -31.32 -17.41
CA ASP A 46 10.55 -31.29 -18.54
C ASP A 46 11.05 -29.88 -18.90
N SER A 47 10.63 -28.85 -18.12
CA SER A 47 11.12 -27.49 -18.32
C SER A 47 12.62 -27.37 -18.02
N ARG A 48 13.32 -26.57 -18.82
CA ARG A 48 14.70 -26.21 -18.53
C ARG A 48 14.74 -25.07 -17.50
N ILE A 49 15.34 -25.36 -16.35
CA ILE A 49 15.31 -24.48 -15.18
C ILE A 49 16.74 -24.10 -14.82
N MET A 50 16.97 -22.79 -14.65
CA MET A 50 18.22 -22.23 -14.14
C MET A 50 17.96 -21.61 -12.77
N ILE A 51 18.68 -22.03 -11.75
CA ILE A 51 18.64 -21.45 -10.41
C ILE A 51 19.90 -20.61 -10.21
N LEU A 52 19.72 -19.32 -9.92
CA LEU A 52 20.81 -18.37 -9.71
C LEU A 52 21.04 -18.21 -8.20
N CYS A 53 22.05 -18.88 -7.65
CA CYS A 53 22.39 -18.82 -6.23
C CYS A 53 23.48 -17.77 -5.97
N GLY A 54 23.16 -16.82 -5.08
CA GLY A 54 24.09 -15.80 -4.58
C GLY A 54 24.72 -16.20 -3.23
N PRO A 55 25.50 -15.31 -2.62
CA PRO A 55 26.07 -15.54 -1.29
C PRO A 55 25.01 -15.45 -0.19
N GLY A 56 25.04 -16.38 0.78
CA GLY A 56 24.20 -16.39 1.97
C GLY A 56 22.97 -17.26 1.88
N ASN A 57 22.03 -17.09 2.83
CA ASN A 57 20.92 -18.02 3.04
C ASN A 57 19.98 -18.12 1.83
N ASN A 58 19.76 -17.04 1.10
CA ASN A 58 18.91 -17.07 -0.10
C ASN A 58 19.49 -18.02 -1.18
N GLY A 59 20.82 -18.00 -1.37
CA GLY A 59 21.49 -18.99 -2.22
C GLY A 59 21.35 -20.41 -1.70
N GLY A 60 21.37 -20.58 -0.38
CA GLY A 60 21.09 -21.85 0.30
C GLY A 60 19.69 -22.40 0.00
N ASP A 61 18.67 -21.53 0.04
CA ASP A 61 17.30 -21.89 -0.33
C ASP A 61 17.23 -22.38 -1.79
N GLY A 62 17.99 -21.72 -2.70
CA GLY A 62 18.12 -22.13 -4.09
C GLY A 62 18.76 -23.51 -4.27
N PHE A 63 19.83 -23.83 -3.52
CA PHE A 63 20.43 -25.16 -3.54
C PHE A 63 19.49 -26.23 -2.96
N ALA A 64 18.81 -25.95 -1.86
CA ALA A 64 17.85 -26.84 -1.27
C ALA A 64 16.68 -27.14 -2.24
N LEU A 65 16.17 -26.10 -2.91
CA LEU A 65 15.15 -26.23 -3.94
C LEU A 65 15.60 -27.12 -5.10
N ALA A 66 16.82 -26.93 -5.61
CA ALA A 66 17.36 -27.73 -6.70
C ALA A 66 17.33 -29.24 -6.39
N ARG A 67 17.72 -29.60 -5.16
CA ARG A 67 17.67 -30.97 -4.68
C ARG A 67 16.22 -31.52 -4.68
N LEU A 68 15.28 -30.74 -4.14
CA LEU A 68 13.84 -31.14 -4.11
C LEU A 68 13.31 -31.36 -5.55
N MET A 69 13.67 -30.47 -6.48
CA MET A 69 13.22 -30.61 -7.87
C MET A 69 13.74 -31.89 -8.53
N VAL A 70 15.03 -32.22 -8.34
CA VAL A 70 15.59 -33.45 -8.92
C VAL A 70 14.94 -34.69 -8.27
N GLU A 71 14.72 -34.69 -6.97
CA GLU A 71 14.04 -35.80 -6.26
C GLU A 71 12.61 -36.00 -6.78
N GLU A 72 11.91 -34.92 -7.18
CA GLU A 72 10.58 -35.00 -7.73
C GLU A 72 10.53 -35.27 -9.26
N GLY A 73 11.68 -35.44 -9.88
CA GLY A 73 11.80 -35.86 -11.26
C GLY A 73 11.84 -34.73 -12.30
N TYR A 74 12.24 -33.50 -11.89
CA TYR A 74 12.59 -32.44 -12.85
C TYR A 74 13.92 -32.79 -13.50
N SER A 75 13.93 -32.94 -14.82
CA SER A 75 15.08 -33.54 -15.55
C SER A 75 16.15 -32.55 -16.00
N HIS A 76 15.83 -31.25 -16.02
CA HIS A 76 16.71 -30.21 -16.57
C HIS A 76 16.91 -29.06 -15.60
N VAL A 77 17.47 -29.37 -14.42
CA VAL A 77 17.80 -28.38 -13.38
C VAL A 77 19.30 -28.10 -13.43
N ARG A 78 19.65 -26.81 -13.58
CA ARG A 78 21.03 -26.32 -13.49
C ARG A 78 21.13 -25.21 -12.43
N ILE A 79 22.26 -25.13 -11.78
CA ILE A 79 22.56 -24.07 -10.81
C ILE A 79 23.70 -23.22 -11.37
N HIS A 80 23.59 -21.91 -11.25
CA HIS A 80 24.72 -21.00 -11.31
C HIS A 80 25.03 -20.50 -9.89
N CYS A 81 26.28 -20.63 -9.47
CA CYS A 81 26.78 -20.06 -8.23
C CYS A 81 28.27 -19.73 -8.36
N SER A 82 28.61 -18.46 -8.41
CA SER A 82 30.01 -18.00 -8.49
C SER A 82 30.66 -17.83 -7.11
N VAL A 83 29.95 -18.15 -6.03
CA VAL A 83 30.42 -18.02 -4.65
C VAL A 83 31.30 -19.21 -4.29
N PRO A 84 32.57 -19.01 -3.85
CA PRO A 84 33.41 -20.10 -3.35
C PRO A 84 32.91 -20.57 -1.97
N TYR A 85 33.15 -21.84 -1.65
CA TYR A 85 32.63 -22.47 -0.41
C TYR A 85 33.03 -21.76 0.90
N ASP A 86 34.20 -21.16 0.94
CA ASP A 86 34.73 -20.43 2.11
C ASP A 86 34.00 -19.09 2.37
N ARG A 87 33.20 -18.64 1.42
CA ARG A 87 32.37 -17.44 1.51
C ARG A 87 30.86 -17.73 1.64
N MET A 88 30.48 -19.00 1.59
CA MET A 88 29.11 -19.44 1.81
C MET A 88 28.74 -19.40 3.30
N SER A 89 27.48 -19.22 3.64
CA SER A 89 27.01 -19.49 4.99
C SER A 89 27.14 -20.99 5.29
N HIS A 90 27.09 -21.36 6.59
CA HIS A 90 27.20 -22.78 6.99
C HIS A 90 26.13 -23.63 6.30
N ASP A 91 24.88 -23.22 6.37
CA ASP A 91 23.74 -23.96 5.85
C ASP A 91 23.74 -23.98 4.31
N GLU A 92 24.09 -22.86 3.65
CA GLU A 92 24.29 -22.80 2.20
C GLU A 92 25.34 -23.82 1.73
N ALA A 93 26.50 -23.89 2.41
CA ALA A 93 27.56 -24.83 2.05
C ALA A 93 27.13 -26.29 2.23
N VAL A 94 26.26 -26.58 3.18
CA VAL A 94 25.68 -27.93 3.36
C VAL A 94 24.81 -28.28 2.16
N TYR A 95 23.88 -27.43 1.77
CA TYR A 95 23.00 -27.70 0.62
C TYR A 95 23.74 -27.71 -0.72
N ALA A 96 24.77 -26.89 -0.87
CA ALA A 96 25.62 -26.94 -2.07
C ALA A 96 26.30 -28.32 -2.24
N ARG A 97 26.82 -28.93 -1.15
CA ARG A 97 27.37 -30.28 -1.18
C ARG A 97 26.32 -31.36 -1.44
N ILE A 98 25.13 -31.19 -0.89
CA ILE A 98 24.00 -32.09 -1.17
C ILE A 98 23.65 -32.03 -2.67
N ALA A 99 23.52 -30.84 -3.25
CA ALA A 99 23.22 -30.67 -4.67
C ALA A 99 24.30 -31.34 -5.57
N GLU A 100 25.57 -31.20 -5.23
CA GLU A 100 26.67 -31.92 -5.91
C GLU A 100 26.52 -33.44 -5.81
N SER A 101 26.15 -33.95 -4.62
CA SER A 101 25.94 -35.39 -4.39
C SER A 101 24.77 -35.96 -5.20
N TYR A 102 23.78 -35.10 -5.53
CA TYR A 102 22.69 -35.44 -6.44
C TYR A 102 23.06 -35.35 -7.92
N GLY A 103 24.31 -34.96 -8.24
CA GLY A 103 24.80 -34.82 -9.61
C GLY A 103 24.25 -33.63 -10.35
N ILE A 104 23.73 -32.61 -9.64
CA ILE A 104 23.21 -31.40 -10.24
C ILE A 104 24.36 -30.58 -10.83
N GLU A 105 24.21 -30.15 -12.08
CA GLU A 105 25.21 -29.31 -12.75
C GLU A 105 25.28 -27.93 -12.08
N ILE A 106 26.44 -27.60 -11.50
CA ILE A 106 26.71 -26.30 -10.86
C ILE A 106 27.74 -25.53 -11.66
N MET A 107 27.33 -24.45 -12.31
CA MET A 107 28.22 -23.55 -13.06
C MET A 107 28.91 -22.56 -12.11
N ARG A 108 30.18 -22.77 -11.86
CA ARG A 108 31.01 -21.93 -10.93
C ARG A 108 31.87 -20.96 -11.72
N THR A 109 31.25 -19.95 -12.31
CA THR A 109 31.98 -18.97 -13.16
C THR A 109 31.40 -17.57 -13.00
N GLN A 110 32.18 -16.54 -13.24
CA GLN A 110 31.76 -15.15 -13.40
C GLN A 110 31.91 -14.68 -14.86
N ASP A 111 32.18 -15.59 -15.78
CA ASP A 111 32.24 -15.28 -17.20
C ASP A 111 30.82 -15.38 -17.82
N MET A 112 30.28 -14.24 -18.21
CA MET A 112 28.95 -14.17 -18.84
C MET A 112 28.83 -14.95 -20.13
N GLU A 113 29.93 -15.08 -20.90
CA GLU A 113 29.92 -15.85 -22.17
C GLU A 113 29.70 -17.35 -21.93
N MET A 114 30.03 -17.84 -20.76
CA MET A 114 29.74 -19.22 -20.35
C MET A 114 28.30 -19.40 -19.82
N ILE A 115 27.73 -18.37 -19.25
CA ILE A 115 26.41 -18.44 -18.59
C ILE A 115 25.26 -18.13 -19.56
N LYS A 116 25.45 -17.17 -20.46
CA LYS A 116 24.43 -16.75 -21.44
C LYS A 116 23.76 -17.91 -22.16
N PRO A 117 24.46 -18.90 -22.73
CA PRO A 117 23.80 -20.00 -23.42
C PRO A 117 22.81 -20.78 -22.54
N ALA A 118 23.17 -21.01 -21.27
CA ALA A 118 22.33 -21.72 -20.33
C ALA A 118 21.09 -20.89 -19.92
N LEU A 119 21.26 -19.56 -19.76
CA LEU A 119 20.15 -18.65 -19.52
C LEU A 119 19.23 -18.52 -20.73
N ASP A 120 19.80 -18.47 -21.94
CA ASP A 120 19.02 -18.39 -23.18
C ASP A 120 18.17 -19.66 -23.39
N GLU A 121 18.70 -20.82 -23.04
CA GLU A 121 17.98 -22.10 -23.09
C GLU A 121 16.93 -22.26 -21.99
N ALA A 122 17.10 -21.62 -20.83
CA ALA A 122 16.19 -21.74 -19.71
C ALA A 122 14.77 -21.23 -20.09
N GLN A 123 13.75 -21.91 -19.61
CA GLN A 123 12.35 -21.50 -19.70
C GLN A 123 11.90 -20.80 -18.41
N VAL A 124 12.44 -21.31 -17.30
CA VAL A 124 12.19 -20.75 -15.95
C VAL A 124 13.54 -20.40 -15.33
N VAL A 125 13.61 -19.23 -14.70
CA VAL A 125 14.76 -18.81 -13.90
C VAL A 125 14.31 -18.60 -12.47
N VAL A 126 15.00 -19.24 -11.53
CA VAL A 126 14.79 -19.00 -10.10
C VAL A 126 15.86 -18.04 -9.62
N ASP A 127 15.44 -16.89 -9.14
CA ASP A 127 16.30 -15.87 -8.54
C ASP A 127 16.46 -16.15 -7.05
N ALA A 128 17.63 -16.62 -6.67
CA ALA A 128 18.10 -16.86 -5.31
C ALA A 128 19.44 -16.12 -5.06
N LEU A 129 19.65 -14.95 -5.72
CA LEU A 129 20.92 -14.21 -5.62
C LEU A 129 21.04 -13.48 -4.29
N PHE A 130 20.06 -12.60 -3.98
CA PHE A 130 20.10 -11.75 -2.78
C PHE A 130 18.72 -11.69 -2.13
N GLY A 131 18.66 -12.04 -0.85
CA GLY A 131 17.45 -11.88 -0.03
C GLY A 131 17.43 -10.53 0.71
N THR A 132 16.67 -10.46 1.80
CA THR A 132 16.52 -9.28 2.66
C THR A 132 17.80 -8.76 3.29
N GLY A 133 18.91 -9.49 3.17
CA GLY A 133 20.23 -9.08 3.68
C GLY A 133 20.96 -8.01 2.86
N LEU A 134 20.46 -7.66 1.67
CA LEU A 134 21.14 -6.72 0.77
C LEU A 134 21.08 -5.29 1.32
N SER A 135 22.27 -4.69 1.56
CA SER A 135 22.39 -3.35 2.15
C SER A 135 23.27 -2.39 1.34
N ARG A 136 23.76 -2.82 0.18
CA ARG A 136 24.64 -2.04 -0.71
C ARG A 136 24.26 -2.26 -2.16
N ASP A 137 24.64 -1.32 -3.01
CA ASP A 137 24.42 -1.43 -4.45
C ASP A 137 25.09 -2.67 -5.03
N ILE A 138 24.41 -3.29 -5.99
CA ILE A 138 24.91 -4.45 -6.72
C ILE A 138 25.88 -3.95 -7.81
N GLU A 139 27.07 -4.51 -7.85
CA GLU A 139 28.12 -4.11 -8.78
C GLU A 139 28.77 -5.32 -9.46
N GLY A 140 29.46 -5.06 -10.55
CA GLY A 140 30.31 -6.03 -11.24
C GLY A 140 29.54 -7.15 -11.91
N PHE A 141 29.91 -8.39 -11.64
CA PHE A 141 29.33 -9.57 -12.31
C PHE A 141 27.81 -9.68 -12.11
N TYR A 142 27.32 -9.49 -10.90
CA TYR A 142 25.88 -9.63 -10.61
C TYR A 142 25.04 -8.54 -11.25
N ASP A 143 25.55 -7.33 -11.40
CA ASP A 143 24.90 -6.25 -12.13
C ASP A 143 24.66 -6.65 -13.59
N VAL A 144 25.71 -7.12 -14.26
CA VAL A 144 25.63 -7.58 -15.65
C VAL A 144 24.68 -8.77 -15.81
N LEU A 145 24.72 -9.72 -14.86
CA LEU A 145 23.86 -10.91 -14.86
C LEU A 145 22.38 -10.52 -14.75
N ILE A 146 22.03 -9.64 -13.80
CA ILE A 146 20.65 -9.19 -13.58
C ILE A 146 20.15 -8.39 -14.78
N LEU A 147 20.95 -7.46 -15.30
CA LEU A 147 20.57 -6.69 -16.48
C LEU A 147 20.36 -7.59 -17.70
N TYR A 148 21.20 -8.62 -17.88
CA TYR A 148 21.00 -9.58 -18.95
C TYR A 148 19.73 -10.41 -18.75
N LEU A 149 19.49 -10.93 -17.55
CA LEU A 149 18.26 -11.68 -17.24
C LEU A 149 16.99 -10.87 -17.57
N ASN A 150 16.98 -9.59 -17.21
CA ASN A 150 15.85 -8.71 -17.46
C ASN A 150 15.59 -8.42 -18.95
N LEU A 151 16.59 -8.63 -19.83
CA LEU A 151 16.41 -8.56 -21.28
C LEU A 151 15.78 -9.82 -21.86
N LEU A 152 15.81 -10.93 -21.12
CA LEU A 152 15.27 -12.19 -21.54
C LEU A 152 13.78 -12.27 -21.15
N ASN A 153 12.93 -12.79 -22.08
CA ASN A 153 11.52 -13.03 -21.78
C ASN A 153 11.37 -14.42 -21.15
N LYS A 154 11.77 -14.55 -19.87
CA LYS A 154 11.71 -15.79 -19.08
C LYS A 154 10.64 -15.66 -18.00
N HIS A 155 10.13 -16.81 -17.54
CA HIS A 155 9.36 -16.84 -16.30
C HIS A 155 10.32 -16.81 -15.11
N VAL A 156 10.31 -15.72 -14.34
CA VAL A 156 11.25 -15.48 -13.24
C VAL A 156 10.51 -15.62 -11.90
N ILE A 157 11.02 -16.51 -11.05
CA ILE A 157 10.53 -16.76 -9.69
C ILE A 157 11.60 -16.30 -8.71
N SER A 158 11.34 -15.26 -7.91
CA SER A 158 12.29 -14.83 -6.87
C SER A 158 11.97 -15.45 -5.52
N ILE A 159 13.02 -15.94 -4.86
CA ILE A 159 12.95 -16.47 -3.49
C ILE A 159 13.09 -15.31 -2.51
N ASP A 160 12.18 -15.21 -1.57
CA ASP A 160 12.06 -14.22 -0.51
C ASP A 160 11.77 -12.80 -1.00
N ILE A 161 12.62 -12.20 -1.81
CA ILE A 161 12.47 -10.86 -2.40
C ILE A 161 13.20 -10.83 -3.75
N ALA A 162 12.71 -10.06 -4.71
CA ALA A 162 13.42 -9.88 -5.97
C ALA A 162 14.81 -9.27 -5.71
N SER A 163 15.86 -9.97 -6.17
CA SER A 163 17.24 -9.56 -5.91
C SER A 163 17.52 -8.17 -6.42
N GLY A 164 18.05 -7.32 -5.53
CA GLY A 164 18.30 -5.90 -5.82
C GLY A 164 17.27 -4.95 -5.29
N VAL A 165 16.14 -5.43 -4.78
CA VAL A 165 15.15 -4.61 -4.05
C VAL A 165 15.56 -4.49 -2.59
N ASN A 166 15.63 -3.27 -2.05
CA ASN A 166 15.84 -3.06 -0.63
C ASN A 166 14.58 -3.43 0.16
N GLY A 167 14.71 -4.37 1.11
CA GLY A 167 13.57 -4.94 1.84
C GLY A 167 12.82 -3.98 2.74
N ASP A 168 13.39 -2.82 3.09
CA ASP A 168 12.75 -1.83 3.96
C ASP A 168 12.13 -0.66 3.18
N THR A 169 12.83 -0.15 2.17
CA THR A 169 12.44 1.08 1.46
C THR A 169 11.88 0.83 0.07
N GLY A 170 12.06 -0.38 -0.49
CA GLY A 170 11.70 -0.67 -1.89
C GLY A 170 12.63 -0.01 -2.92
N SER A 171 13.69 0.67 -2.48
CA SER A 171 14.68 1.27 -3.38
C SER A 171 15.42 0.19 -4.16
N ILE A 172 15.76 0.50 -5.41
CA ILE A 172 16.56 -0.40 -6.25
C ILE A 172 18.05 -0.16 -5.96
N MET A 173 18.75 -1.22 -5.59
CA MET A 173 20.16 -1.20 -5.24
C MET A 173 21.03 -1.32 -6.52
N ASN A 174 21.09 -0.24 -7.30
CA ASN A 174 21.63 -0.09 -8.65
C ASN A 174 20.83 -0.84 -9.72
N CYS A 175 20.60 -2.13 -9.56
CA CYS A 175 19.76 -2.95 -10.43
C CYS A 175 18.93 -3.93 -9.60
N ALA A 176 17.84 -4.46 -10.17
CA ALA A 176 17.03 -5.49 -9.54
C ALA A 176 16.45 -6.46 -10.59
N VAL A 177 16.22 -7.69 -10.18
CA VAL A 177 15.55 -8.72 -10.99
C VAL A 177 14.08 -8.35 -11.15
N GLN A 178 13.59 -8.38 -12.39
CA GLN A 178 12.16 -8.28 -12.69
C GLN A 178 11.52 -9.65 -12.51
N SER A 179 10.95 -9.89 -11.34
CA SER A 179 10.28 -11.13 -11.01
C SER A 179 8.85 -11.16 -11.55
N ASP A 180 8.38 -12.32 -12.01
CA ASP A 180 6.96 -12.53 -12.29
C ASP A 180 6.22 -12.96 -11.02
N VAL A 181 6.88 -13.76 -10.19
CA VAL A 181 6.36 -14.22 -8.90
C VAL A 181 7.45 -14.12 -7.85
N THR A 182 7.13 -13.55 -6.71
CA THR A 182 8.01 -13.51 -5.53
C THR A 182 7.39 -14.37 -4.44
N ILE A 183 8.10 -15.41 -4.01
CA ILE A 183 7.66 -16.28 -2.92
C ILE A 183 8.38 -15.86 -1.65
N THR A 184 7.67 -15.16 -0.79
CA THR A 184 8.23 -14.62 0.45
C THR A 184 7.76 -15.42 1.67
N PHE A 185 8.52 -15.34 2.75
CA PHE A 185 8.31 -16.21 3.90
C PHE A 185 7.76 -15.46 5.10
N GLU A 186 6.77 -16.08 5.78
CA GLU A 186 6.11 -15.67 7.02
C GLU A 186 5.40 -14.33 6.98
N CYS A 187 6.09 -13.25 6.61
CA CYS A 187 5.58 -11.89 6.55
C CYS A 187 5.98 -11.22 5.24
N LEU A 188 5.17 -10.27 4.81
CA LEU A 188 5.56 -9.33 3.75
C LEU A 188 6.66 -8.41 4.25
N LYS A 189 7.61 -8.07 3.38
CA LYS A 189 8.62 -7.04 3.66
C LYS A 189 8.15 -5.70 3.10
N ARG A 190 8.42 -4.62 3.83
CA ARG A 190 8.02 -3.25 3.44
C ARG A 190 8.39 -2.92 2.00
N GLY A 191 9.64 -3.23 1.63
CA GLY A 191 10.18 -2.94 0.30
C GLY A 191 9.53 -3.68 -0.85
N GLN A 192 8.86 -4.80 -0.60
CA GLN A 192 8.08 -5.51 -1.61
C GLN A 192 6.82 -4.75 -2.02
N LEU A 193 6.31 -3.89 -1.14
CA LEU A 193 5.07 -3.14 -1.32
C LEU A 193 5.31 -1.66 -1.65
N LEU A 194 6.51 -1.14 -1.42
CA LEU A 194 6.86 0.25 -1.71
C LEU A 194 7.41 0.39 -3.13
N TYR A 195 7.00 1.44 -3.86
CA TYR A 195 7.54 1.76 -5.16
C TYR A 195 8.98 2.32 -5.01
N PRO A 196 9.93 1.94 -5.90
CA PRO A 196 9.78 1.10 -7.11
C PRO A 196 9.81 -0.42 -6.87
N GLY A 197 10.17 -0.92 -5.70
CA GLY A 197 10.33 -2.34 -5.39
C GLY A 197 9.11 -3.18 -5.73
N SER A 198 7.90 -2.67 -5.46
CA SER A 198 6.64 -3.36 -5.79
C SER A 198 6.49 -3.69 -7.28
N SER A 199 7.07 -2.89 -8.17
CA SER A 199 7.05 -3.17 -9.61
C SER A 199 8.01 -4.27 -10.05
N TYR A 200 8.98 -4.62 -9.20
CA TYR A 200 9.93 -5.71 -9.43
C TYR A 200 9.51 -7.02 -8.76
N CYS A 201 8.76 -6.97 -7.66
CA CYS A 201 8.31 -8.15 -6.92
C CYS A 201 6.98 -8.73 -7.43
N LYS A 202 6.27 -8.07 -8.31
CA LYS A 202 4.96 -8.43 -8.92
C LYS A 202 4.07 -9.32 -8.03
N ASP A 203 3.64 -10.50 -8.52
CA ASP A 203 2.74 -11.40 -7.78
C ASP A 203 3.44 -11.98 -6.55
N ILE A 204 3.09 -11.48 -5.37
CA ILE A 204 3.73 -11.87 -4.12
C ILE A 204 2.90 -12.96 -3.43
N ILE A 205 3.53 -14.10 -3.18
CA ILE A 205 2.94 -15.22 -2.46
C ILE A 205 3.64 -15.38 -1.11
N VAL A 206 2.89 -15.21 -0.03
CA VAL A 206 3.41 -15.41 1.33
C VAL A 206 3.24 -16.86 1.73
N LYS A 207 4.33 -17.53 2.09
CA LYS A 207 4.35 -18.92 2.55
C LYS A 207 4.85 -19.03 3.99
N ASN A 208 4.23 -19.94 4.75
CA ASN A 208 4.66 -20.23 6.10
C ASN A 208 5.85 -21.21 6.07
N ILE A 209 6.91 -20.91 6.82
CA ILE A 209 8.08 -21.78 7.01
C ILE A 209 8.17 -22.31 8.43
N THR A 210 7.04 -22.32 9.14
CA THR A 210 6.86 -22.90 10.49
C THR A 210 7.56 -22.15 11.62
N LEU A 211 7.72 -20.83 11.51
CA LEU A 211 8.11 -20.02 12.66
C LEU A 211 7.07 -20.11 13.80
N PRO A 212 7.49 -20.19 15.07
CA PRO A 212 6.58 -20.24 16.20
C PRO A 212 5.64 -19.02 16.24
N LYS A 213 4.36 -19.25 16.52
CA LYS A 213 3.36 -18.16 16.58
C LYS A 213 3.72 -17.08 17.61
N ALA A 214 4.38 -17.46 18.71
CA ALA A 214 4.81 -16.52 19.74
C ALA A 214 5.86 -15.52 19.22
N VAL A 215 6.79 -15.97 18.35
CA VAL A 215 7.79 -15.11 17.71
C VAL A 215 7.13 -14.01 16.88
N LYS A 216 6.09 -14.36 16.13
CA LYS A 216 5.32 -13.38 15.33
C LYS A 216 4.55 -12.37 16.20
N ALA A 217 4.10 -12.78 17.38
CA ALA A 217 3.36 -11.92 18.30
C ALA A 217 4.24 -10.84 18.97
N ASN A 218 5.57 -11.00 18.94
CA ASN A 218 6.54 -10.09 19.55
C ASN A 218 6.99 -8.94 18.64
N ILE A 219 6.40 -8.80 17.44
CA ILE A 219 6.76 -7.72 16.49
C ILE A 219 6.22 -6.39 17.02
N GLU A 220 7.11 -5.46 17.39
CA GLU A 220 6.73 -4.18 18.00
C GLU A 220 6.22 -3.13 16.99
N HIS A 221 6.64 -3.19 15.74
CA HIS A 221 6.38 -2.17 14.73
C HIS A 221 5.84 -2.75 13.42
N SER A 222 4.89 -3.70 13.53
CA SER A 222 4.25 -4.26 12.35
C SER A 222 3.29 -3.25 11.70
N ILE A 223 3.21 -3.32 10.39
CA ILE A 223 2.18 -2.65 9.59
C ILE A 223 1.13 -3.69 9.26
N HIS A 224 -0.13 -3.40 9.54
CA HIS A 224 -1.22 -4.32 9.23
C HIS A 224 -1.62 -4.20 7.76
N LEU A 225 -1.46 -5.29 6.99
CA LEU A 225 -2.06 -5.36 5.66
C LEU A 225 -3.58 -5.41 5.79
N LEU A 226 -4.27 -4.51 5.10
CA LEU A 226 -5.73 -4.56 5.06
C LEU A 226 -6.22 -5.78 4.29
N ASP A 227 -7.11 -6.51 4.91
CA ASP A 227 -7.85 -7.61 4.33
C ASP A 227 -9.35 -7.45 4.57
N GLU A 228 -10.13 -8.30 3.92
CA GLU A 228 -11.58 -8.24 3.97
C GLU A 228 -12.13 -8.44 5.41
N ASP A 229 -11.53 -9.33 6.19
CA ASP A 229 -11.99 -9.62 7.55
C ASP A 229 -11.77 -8.44 8.49
N THR A 230 -10.60 -7.80 8.41
CA THR A 230 -10.29 -6.57 9.16
C THR A 230 -11.28 -5.46 8.80
N VAL A 231 -11.51 -5.26 7.50
CA VAL A 231 -12.40 -4.20 7.01
C VAL A 231 -13.86 -4.50 7.39
N ARG A 232 -14.29 -5.76 7.30
CA ARG A 232 -15.63 -6.18 7.76
C ARG A 232 -15.86 -5.84 9.23
N ALA A 233 -14.86 -6.02 10.08
CA ALA A 233 -14.93 -5.65 11.50
C ALA A 233 -15.00 -4.11 11.69
N PHE A 234 -14.38 -3.33 10.80
CA PHE A 234 -14.38 -1.88 10.85
C PHE A 234 -15.66 -1.24 10.27
N LEU A 235 -16.38 -1.94 9.40
CA LEU A 235 -17.63 -1.39 8.85
C LEU A 235 -18.67 -1.14 9.94
N PRO A 236 -19.42 -0.01 9.87
CA PRO A 236 -20.44 0.30 10.85
C PRO A 236 -21.61 -0.70 10.76
N LYS A 237 -22.07 -1.14 11.94
CA LYS A 237 -23.31 -1.91 12.07
C LYS A 237 -24.46 -0.93 12.27
N ARG A 238 -25.54 -1.09 11.51
CA ARG A 238 -26.75 -0.28 11.64
C ARG A 238 -27.78 -1.01 12.47
N ASP A 239 -28.21 -0.39 13.55
CA ASP A 239 -29.27 -0.89 14.38
C ASP A 239 -30.66 -0.64 13.72
N ALA A 240 -31.60 -1.57 13.92
CA ALA A 240 -32.96 -1.44 13.40
C ALA A 240 -33.72 -0.23 14.00
N HIS A 241 -33.36 0.23 15.19
CA HIS A 241 -33.93 1.40 15.84
C HIS A 241 -33.23 2.72 15.54
N SER A 242 -32.41 2.76 14.48
CA SER A 242 -31.69 3.96 14.09
C SER A 242 -32.58 5.01 13.42
N HIS A 243 -32.18 6.26 13.51
CA HIS A 243 -32.78 7.41 12.81
C HIS A 243 -31.67 8.25 12.15
N LYS A 244 -32.03 9.21 11.31
CA LYS A 244 -31.04 10.04 10.57
C LYS A 244 -29.99 10.69 11.49
N GLY A 245 -30.31 11.09 12.69
CA GLY A 245 -29.39 11.65 13.68
C GLY A 245 -28.39 10.64 14.25
N SER A 246 -28.66 9.32 14.15
CA SER A 246 -27.76 8.27 14.62
C SER A 246 -26.52 8.13 13.73
N PHE A 247 -26.56 8.67 12.51
CA PHE A 247 -25.52 8.52 11.51
C PHE A 247 -24.80 9.84 11.20
N GLY A 248 -24.91 10.81 12.13
CA GLY A 248 -24.18 12.07 12.11
C GLY A 248 -24.74 13.13 11.16
N ARG A 249 -24.37 14.36 11.48
CA ARG A 249 -24.66 15.58 10.69
C ARG A 249 -23.34 16.09 10.13
N VAL A 250 -23.21 16.10 8.83
CA VAL A 250 -22.00 16.51 8.12
C VAL A 250 -22.19 17.87 7.46
N MET A 251 -21.18 18.73 7.57
CA MET A 251 -21.00 19.85 6.66
C MET A 251 -19.82 19.54 5.72
N MET A 252 -20.09 19.57 4.41
CA MET A 252 -19.01 19.54 3.40
C MET A 252 -18.83 20.95 2.82
N VAL A 253 -17.61 21.46 2.90
CA VAL A 253 -17.23 22.81 2.45
C VAL A 253 -16.38 22.68 1.20
N GLY A 254 -16.90 23.14 0.06
CA GLY A 254 -16.18 22.95 -1.17
C GLY A 254 -16.85 23.56 -2.41
N GLY A 255 -16.24 23.30 -3.55
CA GLY A 255 -16.70 23.72 -4.86
C GLY A 255 -16.33 25.15 -5.25
N SER A 256 -16.32 25.35 -6.53
CA SER A 256 -16.17 26.64 -7.22
C SER A 256 -16.81 26.54 -8.61
N SER A 257 -17.00 27.63 -9.29
CA SER A 257 -17.53 27.64 -10.68
C SER A 257 -16.68 26.80 -11.64
N TYR A 258 -15.41 26.62 -11.33
CA TYR A 258 -14.47 25.84 -12.14
C TYR A 258 -14.37 24.36 -11.75
N MET A 259 -14.69 24.03 -10.46
CA MET A 259 -14.50 22.71 -9.89
C MET A 259 -15.71 22.24 -9.06
N HIS A 260 -16.93 22.51 -9.56
CA HIS A 260 -18.18 22.08 -8.91
C HIS A 260 -18.35 20.55 -8.90
N GLY A 261 -17.70 19.83 -9.81
CA GLY A 261 -17.72 18.37 -9.88
C GLY A 261 -17.11 17.69 -8.65
N ALA A 262 -16.04 18.25 -8.09
CA ALA A 262 -15.34 17.68 -6.94
C ALA A 262 -16.25 17.53 -5.71
N ILE A 263 -16.87 18.62 -5.28
CA ILE A 263 -17.81 18.58 -4.14
C ILE A 263 -19.04 17.69 -4.44
N THR A 264 -19.48 17.64 -5.72
CA THR A 264 -20.61 16.78 -6.13
C THR A 264 -20.27 15.30 -5.96
N LEU A 265 -19.08 14.87 -6.39
CA LEU A 265 -18.61 13.48 -6.26
C LEU A 265 -18.43 13.10 -4.79
N ALA A 266 -17.78 13.96 -4.01
CA ALA A 266 -17.59 13.74 -2.58
C ALA A 266 -18.93 13.62 -1.84
N ALA A 267 -19.89 14.50 -2.13
CA ALA A 267 -21.22 14.49 -1.54
C ALA A 267 -22.02 13.21 -1.87
N LYS A 268 -22.03 12.80 -3.15
CA LYS A 268 -22.67 11.55 -3.58
C LYS A 268 -22.06 10.34 -2.88
N ALA A 269 -20.75 10.27 -2.82
CA ALA A 269 -20.05 9.19 -2.15
C ALA A 269 -20.34 9.14 -0.64
N ALA A 270 -20.43 10.30 0.03
CA ALA A 270 -20.77 10.39 1.45
C ALA A 270 -22.22 9.91 1.73
N LEU A 271 -23.19 10.33 0.91
CA LEU A 271 -24.56 9.86 1.00
C LEU A 271 -24.66 8.35 0.77
N GLN A 272 -24.00 7.84 -0.27
CA GLN A 272 -23.98 6.42 -0.60
C GLN A 272 -23.26 5.57 0.48
N SER A 273 -22.35 6.19 1.24
CA SER A 273 -21.63 5.55 2.34
C SER A 273 -22.30 5.73 3.70
N GLY A 274 -23.50 6.30 3.74
CA GLY A 274 -24.40 6.18 4.87
C GLY A 274 -24.45 7.35 5.84
N THR A 275 -23.95 8.53 5.48
CA THR A 275 -24.15 9.77 6.25
C THR A 275 -25.62 10.01 6.58
N GLY A 276 -25.92 10.40 7.82
CA GLY A 276 -27.29 10.63 8.27
C GLY A 276 -27.94 11.87 7.67
N THR A 277 -27.24 13.00 7.71
CA THR A 277 -27.63 14.23 7.03
C THR A 277 -26.38 14.94 6.49
N LEU A 278 -26.49 15.47 5.28
CA LEU A 278 -25.42 16.18 4.61
C LEU A 278 -25.85 17.61 4.27
N THR A 279 -25.05 18.59 4.68
CA THR A 279 -25.20 19.99 4.28
C THR A 279 -23.98 20.40 3.48
N LEU A 280 -24.21 20.95 2.30
CA LEU A 280 -23.16 21.50 1.45
C LEU A 280 -23.04 23.00 1.69
N PHE A 281 -21.92 23.43 2.23
CA PHE A 281 -21.49 24.81 2.31
C PHE A 281 -20.71 25.13 1.05
N LEU A 282 -21.30 25.92 0.15
CA LEU A 282 -20.79 26.13 -1.20
C LEU A 282 -20.99 27.58 -1.66
N PRO A 283 -20.17 28.06 -2.62
CA PRO A 283 -20.40 29.38 -3.22
C PRO A 283 -21.79 29.47 -3.83
N ASP A 284 -22.53 30.55 -3.56
CA ASP A 284 -23.90 30.75 -4.03
C ASP A 284 -24.01 30.66 -5.57
N CYS A 285 -22.98 31.04 -6.30
CA CYS A 285 -22.94 30.99 -7.76
C CYS A 285 -23.04 29.58 -8.36
N ILE A 286 -22.86 28.50 -7.56
CA ILE A 286 -22.99 27.11 -8.03
C ILE A 286 -24.19 26.39 -7.40
N SER A 287 -24.95 27.04 -6.53
CA SER A 287 -26.03 26.41 -5.74
C SER A 287 -27.12 25.79 -6.61
N GLU A 288 -27.56 26.45 -7.67
CA GLU A 288 -28.54 25.91 -8.61
C GLU A 288 -28.06 24.66 -9.33
N ILE A 289 -26.80 24.66 -9.78
CA ILE A 289 -26.19 23.50 -10.48
C ILE A 289 -26.14 22.30 -9.54
N ILE A 290 -25.77 22.53 -8.28
CA ILE A 290 -25.65 21.45 -7.28
C ILE A 290 -27.03 20.94 -6.85
N SER A 291 -28.03 21.82 -6.66
CA SER A 291 -29.37 21.40 -6.29
C SER A 291 -30.04 20.47 -7.31
N MET A 292 -29.71 20.65 -8.59
CA MET A 292 -30.20 19.79 -9.67
C MET A 292 -29.52 18.40 -9.70
N LYS A 293 -28.38 18.23 -9.02
CA LYS A 293 -27.58 16.99 -9.03
C LYS A 293 -27.66 16.18 -7.73
N LEU A 294 -28.08 16.82 -6.64
CA LEU A 294 -28.07 16.28 -5.27
C LEU A 294 -29.35 16.63 -4.52
N GLU A 295 -30.40 15.83 -4.74
CA GLU A 295 -31.72 16.01 -4.14
C GLU A 295 -31.72 15.71 -2.63
N GLU A 296 -30.82 14.81 -2.17
CA GLU A 296 -30.79 14.32 -0.78
C GLU A 296 -29.95 15.22 0.15
N SER A 297 -29.25 16.22 -0.38
CA SER A 297 -28.43 17.15 0.41
C SER A 297 -29.13 18.44 0.73
N MET A 298 -28.86 19.01 1.90
CA MET A 298 -29.20 20.38 2.24
C MET A 298 -28.11 21.33 1.69
N LEU A 299 -28.52 22.51 1.25
CA LEU A 299 -27.59 23.52 0.76
C LEU A 299 -27.53 24.69 1.75
N LEU A 300 -26.33 25.19 2.02
CA LEU A 300 -26.06 26.44 2.71
C LEU A 300 -25.19 27.34 1.81
N PRO A 301 -25.82 28.06 0.86
CA PRO A 301 -25.10 28.92 -0.05
C PRO A 301 -24.40 30.06 0.70
N ALA A 302 -23.15 30.32 0.35
CA ALA A 302 -22.31 31.36 0.93
C ALA A 302 -21.93 32.42 -0.11
N PRO A 303 -21.79 33.70 0.25
CA PRO A 303 -21.48 34.77 -0.68
C PRO A 303 -20.23 34.45 -1.50
N SER A 304 -20.34 34.52 -2.82
CA SER A 304 -19.24 34.25 -3.76
C SER A 304 -18.65 35.51 -4.37
N MET A 305 -17.39 35.41 -4.80
CA MET A 305 -16.68 36.42 -5.57
C MET A 305 -15.78 35.71 -6.59
N ASN A 306 -15.81 36.13 -7.83
CA ASN A 306 -15.03 35.55 -8.92
C ASN A 306 -15.18 34.03 -9.06
N GLY A 307 -16.37 33.49 -8.81
CA GLY A 307 -16.68 32.07 -8.95
C GLY A 307 -16.22 31.18 -7.81
N SER A 308 -15.76 31.73 -6.69
CA SER A 308 -15.34 31.01 -5.49
C SER A 308 -15.88 31.73 -4.24
N PHE A 309 -15.58 31.22 -3.05
CA PHE A 309 -15.95 31.86 -1.78
C PHE A 309 -15.39 33.27 -1.64
N SER A 310 -16.12 34.14 -0.95
CA SER A 310 -15.65 35.46 -0.54
C SER A 310 -15.19 35.46 0.93
N MET A 311 -14.50 36.50 1.40
CA MET A 311 -14.14 36.63 2.81
C MET A 311 -15.34 36.66 3.77
N ILE A 312 -16.49 37.13 3.32
CA ILE A 312 -17.74 37.14 4.10
C ILE A 312 -18.17 35.69 4.42
N SER A 313 -17.87 34.75 3.54
CA SER A 313 -18.20 33.32 3.72
C SER A 313 -17.47 32.70 4.91
N VAL A 314 -16.31 33.22 5.30
CA VAL A 314 -15.54 32.76 6.49
C VAL A 314 -16.33 32.98 7.77
N ASP A 315 -16.95 34.16 7.94
CA ASP A 315 -17.76 34.45 9.13
C ASP A 315 -19.04 33.61 9.15
N LEU A 316 -19.65 33.38 7.99
CA LEU A 316 -20.82 32.51 7.88
C LEU A 316 -20.45 31.08 8.25
N LEU A 317 -19.31 30.56 7.78
CA LEU A 317 -18.79 29.24 8.13
C LEU A 317 -18.60 29.13 9.66
N LYS A 318 -17.87 30.05 10.28
CA LYS A 318 -17.61 30.06 11.75
C LYS A 318 -18.90 29.95 12.57
N ARG A 319 -19.96 30.67 12.20
CA ARG A 319 -21.24 30.65 12.91
C ARG A 319 -21.96 29.31 12.85
N ASN A 320 -21.67 28.49 11.84
CA ASN A 320 -22.40 27.24 11.59
C ASN A 320 -21.63 25.99 12.01
N LEU A 321 -20.29 26.03 12.20
CA LEU A 321 -19.45 24.83 12.48
C LEU A 321 -20.00 23.97 13.63
N ASN A 322 -20.48 24.60 14.71
CA ASN A 322 -20.93 23.90 15.92
C ASN A 322 -22.22 23.10 15.74
N ALA A 323 -22.98 23.31 14.64
CA ALA A 323 -24.21 22.56 14.36
C ALA A 323 -23.93 21.17 13.78
N TYR A 324 -22.70 20.83 13.44
CA TYR A 324 -22.33 19.62 12.75
C TYR A 324 -21.40 18.74 13.59
N ASP A 325 -21.46 17.45 13.34
CA ASP A 325 -20.67 16.45 14.05
C ASP A 325 -19.32 16.23 13.36
N MET A 326 -19.21 16.57 12.06
CA MET A 326 -17.98 16.52 11.27
C MET A 326 -18.01 17.59 10.18
N ILE A 327 -16.83 18.15 9.91
CA ILE A 327 -16.58 19.09 8.81
C ILE A 327 -15.63 18.47 7.81
N THR A 328 -16.03 18.36 6.55
CA THR A 328 -15.14 17.97 5.44
C THR A 328 -14.89 19.21 4.59
N ILE A 329 -13.63 19.50 4.25
CA ILE A 329 -13.27 20.72 3.55
C ILE A 329 -12.15 20.48 2.53
N GLY A 330 -12.27 21.11 1.34
CA GLY A 330 -11.16 21.19 0.38
C GLY A 330 -11.51 20.82 -1.06
N ASN A 331 -12.57 20.06 -1.27
CA ASN A 331 -12.92 19.53 -2.60
C ASN A 331 -13.31 20.65 -3.57
N GLY A 332 -12.36 21.06 -4.45
CA GLY A 332 -12.59 22.02 -5.54
C GLY A 332 -12.82 23.45 -5.10
N MET A 333 -12.23 23.89 -3.98
CA MET A 333 -12.38 25.28 -3.49
C MET A 333 -11.49 26.29 -4.21
N GLY A 334 -10.38 25.84 -4.81
CA GLY A 334 -9.26 26.67 -5.23
C GLY A 334 -8.39 27.08 -4.03
N ARG A 335 -7.22 27.63 -4.34
CA ARG A 335 -6.20 28.06 -3.36
C ARG A 335 -6.23 29.57 -3.16
N GLY A 336 -5.81 30.05 -1.99
CA GLY A 336 -5.70 31.48 -1.71
C GLY A 336 -6.14 31.85 -0.30
N GLU A 337 -6.11 33.15 -0.02
CA GLU A 337 -6.35 33.69 1.32
C GLU A 337 -7.72 33.33 1.92
N VAL A 338 -8.77 33.28 1.08
CA VAL A 338 -10.11 32.90 1.54
C VAL A 338 -10.14 31.43 1.95
N THR A 339 -9.61 30.53 1.12
CA THR A 339 -9.51 29.10 1.44
C THR A 339 -8.67 28.89 2.68
N GLN A 340 -7.53 29.57 2.81
CA GLN A 340 -6.69 29.51 4.02
C GLN A 340 -7.46 29.97 5.27
N ALA A 341 -8.22 31.07 5.19
CA ALA A 341 -9.00 31.55 6.31
C ALA A 341 -10.13 30.58 6.70
N MET A 342 -10.74 29.90 5.72
CA MET A 342 -11.75 28.87 5.97
C MET A 342 -11.15 27.62 6.62
N VAL A 343 -9.99 27.14 6.12
CA VAL A 343 -9.24 26.02 6.70
C VAL A 343 -8.82 26.34 8.14
N ARG A 344 -8.32 27.57 8.38
CA ARG A 344 -8.01 28.05 9.73
C ARG A 344 -9.24 27.98 10.63
N ALA A 345 -10.39 28.48 10.19
CA ALA A 345 -11.61 28.48 10.96
C ALA A 345 -12.09 27.06 11.35
N VAL A 346 -11.93 26.09 10.44
CA VAL A 346 -12.22 24.68 10.70
C VAL A 346 -11.23 24.08 11.70
N LEU A 347 -9.93 24.34 11.54
CA LEU A 347 -8.90 23.81 12.43
C LEU A 347 -8.95 24.45 13.84
N GLU A 348 -9.38 25.69 13.98
CA GLU A 348 -9.59 26.38 15.27
C GLU A 348 -10.90 25.91 15.99
N SER A 349 -11.79 25.19 15.31
CA SER A 349 -13.02 24.67 15.91
C SER A 349 -12.76 23.39 16.71
N ASP A 350 -13.68 23.02 17.62
CA ASP A 350 -13.63 21.74 18.35
C ASP A 350 -14.27 20.56 17.59
N ARG A 351 -14.51 20.73 16.28
CA ARG A 351 -15.17 19.69 15.49
C ARG A 351 -14.15 18.77 14.81
N PRO A 352 -14.38 17.44 14.81
CA PRO A 352 -13.64 16.55 13.94
C PRO A 352 -13.70 17.05 12.49
N CYS A 353 -12.59 16.97 11.78
CA CYS A 353 -12.56 17.42 10.40
C CYS A 353 -11.74 16.50 9.49
N LEU A 354 -12.11 16.53 8.20
CA LEU A 354 -11.35 15.91 7.11
C LEU A 354 -10.93 17.01 6.13
N LEU A 355 -9.65 17.08 5.84
CA LEU A 355 -9.05 17.96 4.85
C LEU A 355 -8.59 17.14 3.65
N ASP A 356 -9.03 17.55 2.45
CA ASP A 356 -8.61 16.96 1.19
C ASP A 356 -8.32 18.05 0.15
N GLY A 357 -7.59 17.73 -0.90
CA GLY A 357 -7.35 18.61 -2.04
C GLY A 357 -6.77 19.98 -1.68
N ASP A 358 -7.47 21.06 -2.07
CA ASP A 358 -6.96 22.42 -1.86
C ASP A 358 -6.80 22.80 -0.38
N ALA A 359 -7.56 22.19 0.52
CA ALA A 359 -7.41 22.42 1.95
C ALA A 359 -6.09 21.90 2.51
N LEU A 360 -5.55 20.81 1.96
CA LEU A 360 -4.23 20.27 2.37
C LEU A 360 -3.09 21.23 2.04
N TYR A 361 -3.16 21.89 0.88
CA TYR A 361 -2.17 22.91 0.50
C TYR A 361 -2.18 24.10 1.48
N GLU A 362 -3.36 24.57 1.85
CA GLU A 362 -3.48 25.70 2.78
C GLU A 362 -3.17 25.28 4.23
N ALA A 363 -3.47 24.04 4.62
CA ALA A 363 -3.11 23.49 5.92
C ALA A 363 -1.58 23.43 6.13
N GLY A 364 -0.80 23.20 5.06
CA GLY A 364 0.67 23.25 5.11
C GLY A 364 1.24 24.59 5.59
N LYS A 365 0.45 25.67 5.52
CA LYS A 365 0.81 27.00 6.05
C LYS A 365 0.31 27.24 7.49
N LEU A 366 -0.41 26.28 8.07
CA LEU A 366 -1.13 26.37 9.34
C LEU A 366 -0.82 25.17 10.25
N MET A 367 0.37 24.60 10.13
CA MET A 367 0.73 23.33 10.78
C MET A 367 0.62 23.37 12.30
N GLU A 368 0.78 24.56 12.91
CA GLU A 368 0.60 24.75 14.34
C GLU A 368 -0.81 24.43 14.83
N LEU A 369 -1.82 24.55 13.95
CA LEU A 369 -3.22 24.27 14.28
C LEU A 369 -3.56 22.78 14.27
N LEU A 370 -2.67 21.90 13.79
CA LEU A 370 -2.84 20.46 13.89
C LEU A 370 -2.61 19.92 15.31
N HIS A 371 -1.99 20.71 16.22
CA HIS A 371 -1.90 20.41 17.65
C HIS A 371 -3.23 20.72 18.36
N ARG A 372 -4.32 20.11 17.89
CA ARG A 372 -5.67 20.31 18.42
C ARG A 372 -6.22 19.02 19.05
N PRO A 373 -7.15 19.12 20.05
CA PRO A 373 -7.71 17.94 20.69
C PRO A 373 -8.68 17.14 19.78
N ALA A 374 -9.37 17.83 18.88
CA ALA A 374 -10.31 17.17 17.96
C ALA A 374 -9.56 16.45 16.84
N VAL A 375 -10.11 15.31 16.44
CA VAL A 375 -9.55 14.47 15.35
C VAL A 375 -9.48 15.25 14.04
N THR A 376 -8.35 15.19 13.40
CA THR A 376 -8.13 15.71 12.05
C THR A 376 -7.75 14.56 11.12
N ILE A 377 -8.48 14.38 10.03
CA ILE A 377 -8.17 13.38 9.00
C ILE A 377 -7.60 14.12 7.79
N LEU A 378 -6.44 13.67 7.32
CA LEU A 378 -5.76 14.22 6.15
C LEU A 378 -5.60 13.14 5.11
N THR A 379 -5.93 13.46 3.85
CA THR A 379 -5.89 12.50 2.73
C THR A 379 -4.92 12.93 1.61
N PRO A 380 -3.64 13.23 1.93
CA PRO A 380 -2.71 13.70 0.93
C PRO A 380 -2.25 12.60 -0.04
N HIS A 381 -2.02 12.96 -1.31
CA HIS A 381 -1.10 12.26 -2.19
C HIS A 381 0.35 12.78 -1.97
N PRO A 382 1.42 12.16 -2.52
CA PRO A 382 2.82 12.55 -2.20
C PRO A 382 3.13 14.03 -2.40
N LYS A 383 2.54 14.68 -3.41
CA LYS A 383 2.73 16.12 -3.62
C LYS A 383 2.04 16.97 -2.56
N GLU A 384 0.85 16.60 -2.10
CA GLU A 384 0.16 17.28 -0.99
C GLU A 384 0.89 17.03 0.33
N MET A 385 1.39 15.81 0.55
CA MET A 385 2.22 15.48 1.71
C MET A 385 3.48 16.35 1.77
N SER A 386 4.11 16.62 0.64
CA SER A 386 5.29 17.50 0.60
C SER A 386 5.01 18.92 1.09
N TYR A 387 3.79 19.44 0.88
CA TYR A 387 3.37 20.74 1.44
C TYR A 387 3.19 20.69 2.95
N LEU A 388 2.61 19.58 3.45
CA LEU A 388 2.40 19.39 4.90
C LEU A 388 3.72 19.20 5.65
N CYS A 389 4.69 18.50 5.06
CA CYS A 389 6.00 18.26 5.67
C CYS A 389 7.00 19.38 5.41
N GLY A 390 6.73 20.31 4.49
CA GLY A 390 7.70 21.34 4.09
C GLY A 390 8.94 20.78 3.40
N CYS A 391 8.82 19.65 2.71
CA CYS A 391 9.91 18.94 2.03
C CYS A 391 9.61 18.75 0.53
N SER A 392 10.54 18.18 -0.22
CA SER A 392 10.34 17.85 -1.62
C SER A 392 9.52 16.56 -1.80
N VAL A 393 8.84 16.42 -2.93
CA VAL A 393 8.14 15.15 -3.28
C VAL A 393 9.10 13.96 -3.33
N LYS A 394 10.36 14.18 -3.74
CA LYS A 394 11.38 13.12 -3.77
C LYS A 394 11.72 12.61 -2.37
N GLU A 395 11.74 13.49 -1.37
CA GLU A 395 11.98 13.11 0.01
C GLU A 395 10.82 12.29 0.57
N VAL A 396 9.56 12.66 0.27
CA VAL A 396 8.39 11.86 0.63
C VAL A 396 8.45 10.47 -0.01
N LEU A 397 8.75 10.40 -1.32
CA LEU A 397 8.78 9.13 -2.06
C LEU A 397 9.99 8.25 -1.73
N LYS A 398 11.05 8.82 -1.15
CA LYS A 398 12.23 8.06 -0.73
C LYS A 398 11.92 7.09 0.41
N ASP A 399 11.12 7.51 1.36
CA ASP A 399 10.62 6.68 2.45
C ASP A 399 9.25 7.19 2.91
N PRO A 400 8.17 6.81 2.22
CA PRO A 400 6.82 7.28 2.55
C PRO A 400 6.33 6.77 3.90
N LEU A 401 6.78 5.60 4.35
CA LEU A 401 6.43 5.04 5.65
C LEU A 401 7.03 5.88 6.79
N GLN A 402 8.33 6.15 6.73
CA GLN A 402 9.00 6.97 7.73
C GLN A 402 8.40 8.39 7.76
N CYS A 403 8.16 8.98 6.60
CA CYS A 403 7.52 10.28 6.48
C CYS A 403 6.14 10.32 7.16
N ALA A 404 5.32 9.28 6.93
CA ALA A 404 3.99 9.16 7.54
C ALA A 404 4.07 8.97 9.07
N MET A 405 4.96 8.09 9.54
CA MET A 405 5.18 7.83 10.98
C MET A 405 5.63 9.08 11.74
N GLU A 406 6.62 9.79 11.23
CA GLU A 406 7.13 11.03 11.86
C GLU A 406 6.05 12.10 11.91
N PHE A 407 5.23 12.20 10.87
CA PHE A 407 4.13 13.16 10.81
C PHE A 407 3.09 12.90 11.91
N VAL A 408 2.59 11.66 12.05
CA VAL A 408 1.55 11.37 13.04
C VAL A 408 2.07 11.32 14.47
N LYS A 409 3.36 11.04 14.69
CA LYS A 409 4.02 11.20 16.00
C LYS A 409 4.07 12.67 16.44
N ARG A 410 4.25 13.58 15.49
CA ARG A 410 4.24 15.01 15.77
C ARG A 410 2.83 15.55 16.00
N TYR A 411 1.81 15.00 15.33
CA TYR A 411 0.42 15.44 15.37
C TYR A 411 -0.50 14.31 15.82
N GLU A 412 -0.49 13.98 17.11
CA GLU A 412 -1.07 12.75 17.69
C GLU A 412 -2.57 12.52 17.43
N ASN A 413 -3.36 13.60 17.22
CA ASN A 413 -4.77 13.50 16.91
C ASN A 413 -5.09 13.53 15.42
N THR A 414 -4.04 13.37 14.60
CA THR A 414 -4.19 13.28 13.15
C THR A 414 -4.22 11.83 12.69
N VAL A 415 -5.20 11.49 11.85
CA VAL A 415 -5.19 10.28 11.03
C VAL A 415 -4.73 10.68 9.63
N LEU A 416 -3.63 10.10 9.19
CA LEU A 416 -3.06 10.35 7.88
C LEU A 416 -3.43 9.22 6.92
N VAL A 417 -3.92 9.57 5.74
CA VAL A 417 -4.17 8.66 4.61
C VAL A 417 -3.27 9.11 3.46
N LEU A 418 -2.05 8.60 3.41
CA LEU A 418 -1.09 8.91 2.35
C LEU A 418 -1.40 8.05 1.13
N LYS A 419 -2.00 8.68 0.12
CA LYS A 419 -2.46 8.03 -1.12
C LYS A 419 -1.29 7.82 -2.08
N ASP A 420 -1.05 6.57 -2.47
CA ASP A 420 -0.14 6.19 -3.56
C ASP A 420 -0.62 4.86 -4.14
N GLN A 421 0.20 4.16 -4.92
CA GLN A 421 -0.08 2.80 -5.42
C GLN A 421 -0.57 1.90 -4.28
N HIS A 422 0.14 1.90 -3.16
CA HIS A 422 -0.31 1.29 -1.91
C HIS A 422 -0.54 2.40 -0.87
N THR A 423 -1.77 2.55 -0.43
CA THR A 423 -2.15 3.63 0.49
C THR A 423 -1.76 3.28 1.91
N ILE A 424 -1.05 4.20 2.57
CA ILE A 424 -0.64 4.11 3.99
C ILE A 424 -1.65 4.86 4.84
N ILE A 425 -2.20 4.21 5.86
CA ILE A 425 -3.11 4.82 6.83
C ILE A 425 -2.48 4.69 8.22
N CYS A 426 -2.29 5.79 8.92
CA CYS A 426 -1.65 5.75 10.24
C CYS A 426 -2.18 6.80 11.21
N ARG A 427 -2.07 6.48 12.50
CA ARG A 427 -2.30 7.37 13.64
C ARG A 427 -1.45 6.88 14.81
N LYS A 428 -0.63 7.73 15.40
CA LYS A 428 0.32 7.35 16.47
C LYS A 428 1.19 6.17 16.01
N ASP A 429 1.11 5.05 16.70
CA ASP A 429 1.90 3.85 16.41
C ASP A 429 1.14 2.82 15.56
N ASP A 430 -0.18 3.00 15.38
CA ASP A 430 -0.99 2.11 14.56
C ASP A 430 -0.86 2.46 13.07
N MET A 431 -0.57 1.46 12.25
CA MET A 431 -0.40 1.62 10.82
C MET A 431 -1.05 0.49 10.02
N TYR A 432 -1.74 0.88 8.96
CA TYR A 432 -2.32 -0.02 7.98
C TYR A 432 -1.80 0.30 6.59
N MET A 433 -1.70 -0.71 5.74
CA MET A 433 -1.39 -0.56 4.32
C MET A 433 -2.46 -1.26 3.49
N ASN A 434 -2.95 -0.56 2.47
CA ASN A 434 -3.87 -1.11 1.49
C ASN A 434 -3.14 -1.42 0.19
N THR A 435 -3.26 -2.65 -0.29
CA THR A 435 -2.72 -3.11 -1.58
C THR A 435 -3.81 -3.44 -2.60
N ALA A 436 -5.09 -3.41 -2.19
CA ALA A 436 -6.22 -3.54 -3.11
C ALA A 436 -6.37 -2.30 -3.98
N GLY A 437 -7.06 -2.45 -5.10
CA GLY A 437 -7.28 -1.40 -6.09
C GLY A 437 -6.37 -1.53 -7.31
N ASN A 438 -6.65 -0.72 -8.29
CA ASN A 438 -5.94 -0.77 -9.56
C ASN A 438 -5.78 0.61 -10.19
N HIS A 439 -5.07 0.67 -11.32
CA HIS A 439 -4.73 1.90 -12.03
C HIS A 439 -5.93 2.71 -12.57
N ALA A 440 -7.15 2.17 -12.58
CA ALA A 440 -8.36 2.93 -12.91
C ALA A 440 -8.63 4.06 -11.91
N LEU A 441 -8.10 3.94 -10.68
CA LEU A 441 -8.17 5.00 -9.67
C LEU A 441 -7.29 6.21 -9.98
N ALA A 442 -6.35 6.11 -10.90
CA ALA A 442 -5.47 7.22 -11.31
C ALA A 442 -6.21 8.21 -12.24
N LYS A 443 -7.33 8.76 -11.76
CA LYS A 443 -8.22 9.66 -12.50
C LYS A 443 -8.70 10.81 -11.61
N GLY A 444 -8.81 12.01 -12.21
CA GLY A 444 -9.33 13.18 -11.49
C GLY A 444 -10.75 12.92 -10.97
N GLY A 445 -10.99 13.20 -9.69
CA GLY A 445 -12.25 12.93 -8.99
C GLY A 445 -12.27 11.65 -8.15
N SER A 446 -11.34 10.72 -8.35
CA SER A 446 -11.24 9.50 -7.54
C SER A 446 -10.95 9.80 -6.06
N GLY A 447 -10.08 10.76 -5.78
CA GLY A 447 -9.81 11.26 -4.43
C GLY A 447 -11.05 11.88 -3.77
N ASP A 448 -11.87 12.63 -4.54
CA ASP A 448 -13.13 13.19 -4.03
C ASP A 448 -14.11 12.08 -3.60
N VAL A 449 -14.17 10.98 -4.36
CA VAL A 449 -14.98 9.81 -3.99
C VAL A 449 -14.49 9.19 -2.69
N LEU A 450 -13.17 8.98 -2.54
CA LEU A 450 -12.58 8.48 -1.29
C LEU A 450 -12.89 9.39 -0.10
N CYS A 451 -12.75 10.71 -0.28
CA CYS A 451 -13.08 11.72 0.72
C CYS A 451 -14.53 11.58 1.19
N GLY A 452 -15.46 11.38 0.25
CA GLY A 452 -16.87 11.15 0.54
C GLY A 452 -17.13 9.84 1.29
N ILE A 453 -16.56 8.72 0.83
CA ILE A 453 -16.69 7.41 1.49
C ILE A 453 -16.21 7.50 2.95
N LEU A 454 -15.03 8.09 3.17
CA LEU A 454 -14.45 8.24 4.50
C LEU A 454 -15.32 9.11 5.41
N THR A 455 -15.83 10.24 4.90
CA THR A 455 -16.78 11.09 5.61
C THR A 455 -18.02 10.31 6.03
N GLY A 456 -18.60 9.53 5.12
CA GLY A 456 -19.81 8.75 5.38
C GLY A 456 -19.59 7.64 6.42
N LEU A 457 -18.47 6.93 6.38
CA LEU A 457 -18.17 5.88 7.34
C LEU A 457 -17.82 6.43 8.73
N TYR A 458 -17.04 7.50 8.80
CA TYR A 458 -16.65 8.11 10.08
C TYR A 458 -17.86 8.60 10.87
N THR A 459 -18.81 9.26 10.22
CA THR A 459 -19.96 9.87 10.89
C THR A 459 -20.97 8.86 11.45
N GLN A 460 -20.84 7.59 11.13
CA GLN A 460 -21.65 6.52 11.71
C GLN A 460 -21.12 6.01 13.07
N GLY A 461 -20.32 6.82 13.78
CA GLY A 461 -19.83 6.53 15.12
C GLY A 461 -18.59 5.63 15.17
N LYS A 462 -17.84 5.55 14.06
CA LYS A 462 -16.58 4.82 14.02
C LYS A 462 -15.41 5.70 14.45
N GLU A 463 -14.45 5.08 15.12
CA GLU A 463 -13.15 5.71 15.32
C GLU A 463 -12.50 6.04 13.97
N ALA A 464 -11.80 7.15 13.89
CA ALA A 464 -11.20 7.60 12.62
C ALA A 464 -10.21 6.57 12.05
N LEU A 465 -9.50 5.86 12.94
CA LEU A 465 -8.57 4.80 12.56
C LEU A 465 -9.26 3.49 12.12
N GLN A 466 -10.56 3.36 12.31
CA GLN A 466 -11.37 2.27 11.72
C GLN A 466 -12.02 2.73 10.42
N ALA A 467 -12.54 3.97 10.41
CA ALA A 467 -13.22 4.51 9.25
C ALA A 467 -12.29 4.72 8.05
N ALA A 468 -11.04 5.20 8.29
CA ALA A 468 -10.10 5.50 7.21
C ALA A 468 -9.61 4.24 6.48
N PRO A 469 -9.14 3.16 7.15
CA PRO A 469 -8.80 1.91 6.49
C PRO A 469 -9.99 1.30 5.73
N ALA A 470 -11.19 1.29 6.35
CA ALA A 470 -12.38 0.77 5.69
C ALA A 470 -12.74 1.57 4.44
N ALA A 471 -12.64 2.90 4.48
CA ALA A 471 -12.92 3.75 3.31
C ALA A 471 -11.95 3.50 2.17
N VAL A 472 -10.65 3.42 2.47
CA VAL A 472 -9.61 3.14 1.47
C VAL A 472 -9.83 1.79 0.82
N TYR A 473 -10.10 0.76 1.60
CA TYR A 473 -10.33 -0.59 1.08
C TYR A 473 -11.62 -0.69 0.25
N VAL A 474 -12.74 -0.12 0.72
CA VAL A 474 -14.01 -0.07 -0.04
C VAL A 474 -13.82 0.66 -1.36
N HIS A 475 -13.13 1.80 -1.37
CA HIS A 475 -12.82 2.55 -2.58
C HIS A 475 -11.99 1.74 -3.58
N ALA A 476 -10.99 1.01 -3.07
CA ALA A 476 -10.14 0.13 -3.85
C ALA A 476 -10.93 -1.04 -4.44
N CYS A 477 -11.71 -1.75 -3.62
CA CYS A 477 -12.55 -2.88 -4.07
C CYS A 477 -13.60 -2.45 -5.10
N ALA A 478 -14.14 -1.24 -5.01
CA ALA A 478 -15.04 -0.72 -6.04
C ALA A 478 -14.35 -0.63 -7.42
N ALA A 479 -13.08 -0.22 -7.45
CA ALA A 479 -12.31 -0.21 -8.70
C ALA A 479 -11.98 -1.63 -9.18
N ASP A 480 -11.66 -2.55 -8.26
CA ASP A 480 -11.38 -3.96 -8.60
C ASP A 480 -12.63 -4.68 -9.13
N GLU A 481 -13.81 -4.31 -8.65
CA GLU A 481 -15.07 -4.80 -9.20
C GLU A 481 -15.33 -4.27 -10.62
N LEU A 482 -15.08 -3.00 -10.84
CA LEU A 482 -15.34 -2.36 -12.13
C LEU A 482 -14.41 -2.86 -13.23
N ILE A 483 -13.12 -3.11 -12.95
CA ILE A 483 -12.18 -3.58 -13.97
C ILE A 483 -12.51 -4.98 -14.48
N GLN A 484 -13.33 -5.76 -13.76
CA GLN A 484 -13.84 -7.05 -14.23
C GLN A 484 -14.93 -6.88 -15.31
N ARG A 485 -15.54 -5.71 -15.43
CA ARG A 485 -16.69 -5.42 -16.28
C ARG A 485 -16.42 -4.36 -17.34
N MET A 486 -15.44 -3.50 -17.09
CA MET A 486 -15.12 -2.34 -17.91
C MET A 486 -13.62 -2.22 -18.09
N ASP A 487 -13.20 -1.67 -19.22
CA ASP A 487 -11.81 -1.30 -19.43
C ASP A 487 -11.42 -0.10 -18.54
N ALA A 488 -10.22 -0.14 -17.97
CA ALA A 488 -9.71 0.89 -17.06
C ALA A 488 -9.75 2.32 -17.67
N TYR A 489 -9.60 2.44 -18.99
CA TYR A 489 -9.71 3.73 -19.70
C TYR A 489 -11.10 4.37 -19.56
N SER A 490 -12.15 3.55 -19.43
CA SER A 490 -13.55 4.00 -19.43
C SER A 490 -14.11 4.25 -18.04
N ILE A 491 -13.53 3.67 -16.98
CA ILE A 491 -14.00 3.82 -15.60
C ILE A 491 -13.91 5.29 -15.18
N GLN A 492 -15.02 5.85 -14.72
CA GLN A 492 -15.14 7.21 -14.19
C GLN A 492 -15.36 7.20 -12.67
N PRO A 493 -15.05 8.28 -11.93
CA PRO A 493 -15.35 8.37 -10.50
C PRO A 493 -16.83 8.16 -10.15
N GLY A 494 -17.74 8.52 -11.07
CA GLY A 494 -19.18 8.25 -10.91
C GLY A 494 -19.50 6.75 -10.91
N ASP A 495 -18.77 5.95 -11.66
CA ASP A 495 -18.96 4.49 -11.71
C ASP A 495 -18.54 3.85 -10.37
N LEU A 496 -17.46 4.35 -9.72
CA LEU A 496 -17.07 3.93 -8.38
C LEU A 496 -18.23 4.11 -7.39
N ILE A 497 -18.89 5.28 -7.43
CA ILE A 497 -20.04 5.57 -6.56
C ILE A 497 -21.19 4.61 -6.86
N ALA A 498 -21.46 4.32 -8.12
CA ALA A 498 -22.56 3.46 -8.55
C ALA A 498 -22.45 2.02 -8.02
N VAL A 499 -21.22 1.49 -7.88
CA VAL A 499 -21.00 0.12 -7.39
C VAL A 499 -20.81 0.02 -5.87
N LEU A 500 -20.74 1.12 -5.13
CA LEU A 500 -20.52 1.10 -3.67
C LEU A 500 -21.51 0.21 -2.93
N SER A 501 -22.78 0.21 -3.33
CA SER A 501 -23.80 -0.64 -2.71
C SER A 501 -23.47 -2.13 -2.82
N ASP A 502 -23.02 -2.56 -3.98
CA ASP A 502 -22.63 -3.95 -4.25
C ASP A 502 -21.35 -4.31 -3.48
N THR A 503 -20.38 -3.39 -3.49
CA THR A 503 -19.10 -3.53 -2.75
C THR A 503 -19.35 -3.71 -1.25
N TYR A 504 -20.19 -2.85 -0.64
CA TYR A 504 -20.59 -3.02 0.76
C TYR A 504 -21.34 -4.33 1.00
N GLY A 505 -22.20 -4.74 0.07
CA GLY A 505 -22.96 -5.99 0.14
C GLY A 505 -22.04 -7.23 0.15
N LYS A 506 -20.98 -7.22 -0.62
CA LYS A 506 -19.95 -8.30 -0.65
C LYS A 506 -19.18 -8.36 0.66
N LEU A 507 -18.67 -7.23 1.12
CA LEU A 507 -17.86 -7.14 2.35
C LEU A 507 -18.64 -7.50 3.63
N LYS A 508 -19.96 -7.46 3.63
CA LYS A 508 -20.80 -7.82 4.79
C LYS A 508 -21.22 -9.30 4.83
N ARG A 509 -20.99 -10.02 3.75
CA ARG A 509 -21.27 -11.47 3.64
C ARG A 509 -20.09 -12.29 4.15
#